data_de2227799cd128733211761a49c97a85
#
_entry.id   de2227799cd128733211761a49c97a85
#
_cell.length_a   1.000
_cell.length_b   1.000
_cell.length_c   1.000
_cell.angle_alpha   90.00
_cell.angle_beta   90.00
_cell.angle_gamma   90.00
#
_symmetry.space_group_name_H-M   'P 1'
#
loop_
_entity.id
_entity.type
_entity.pdbx_description
1 polymer ?
#
loop_
_entity_poly.entity_id
_entity_poly.type
_entity_poly.pdbx_seq_one_letter_code
_entity_poly.pdbx_strand_id
1 'polypeptide(L)'
;MPQIIVDNKCYRVCIKTDFYLYLQAIMEKKVLKALCKCVLFNGMSTEEITALIEPIGYKLVEYSKRDIYLLAGMPCKYADIIIEGELVARMVSLSGKSVEVSRLYSGDIISPAFIFANDKSMPVSVETDSATLIFRMQPSTLKYLIDNYEVIRMNFIRSLSNIDVFLTKKMRLLSLFTVREKVSYFILEAAGKQQSDVIRLDKSRQEIAESFGIQKFSLLRCLSELVDAGAIKVEGKTITILDRSKM
;
A
#
# COMPACT_ATOMS: atom_id res chain seq x y z
N MET A 1 -45.38 -46.94 -18.14
CA MET A 1 -44.19 -46.10 -18.26
C MET A 1 -44.60 -44.64 -18.00
N PRO A 2 -44.21 -44.02 -16.89
CA PRO A 2 -44.49 -42.61 -16.67
C PRO A 2 -43.49 -41.78 -17.42
N GLN A 3 -43.96 -40.86 -18.25
CA GLN A 3 -43.16 -39.83 -18.90
C GLN A 3 -42.69 -38.81 -17.85
N ILE A 4 -41.36 -38.68 -17.69
CA ILE A 4 -40.76 -37.62 -16.87
C ILE A 4 -40.77 -36.36 -17.73
N ILE A 5 -41.67 -35.43 -17.46
CA ILE A 5 -41.64 -34.07 -17.98
C ILE A 5 -40.58 -33.31 -17.18
N VAL A 6 -39.39 -33.16 -17.74
CA VAL A 6 -38.34 -32.32 -17.18
C VAL A 6 -38.63 -30.87 -17.54
N ASP A 7 -39.12 -30.11 -16.58
CA ASP A 7 -39.41 -28.69 -16.75
C ASP A 7 -38.10 -27.89 -16.87
N ASN A 8 -37.84 -27.39 -18.07
CA ASN A 8 -36.62 -26.62 -18.43
C ASN A 8 -36.43 -25.34 -17.62
N LYS A 9 -37.44 -24.88 -16.87
CA LYS A 9 -37.35 -23.73 -15.97
C LYS A 9 -36.65 -24.07 -14.65
N CYS A 10 -36.82 -25.28 -14.13
CA CYS A 10 -36.22 -25.68 -12.85
C CYS A 10 -34.70 -25.82 -12.97
N TYR A 11 -34.16 -26.34 -14.08
CA TYR A 11 -32.74 -26.48 -14.33
C TYR A 11 -32.02 -25.12 -14.47
N ARG A 12 -32.66 -24.11 -15.08
CA ARG A 12 -32.08 -22.77 -15.20
C ARG A 12 -31.99 -22.01 -13.87
N VAL A 13 -32.89 -22.27 -12.95
CA VAL A 13 -32.88 -21.65 -11.60
C VAL A 13 -31.79 -22.30 -10.74
N CYS A 14 -31.67 -23.65 -10.74
CA CYS A 14 -30.63 -24.36 -10.01
C CYS A 14 -29.21 -23.99 -10.50
N ILE A 15 -28.98 -23.99 -11.81
CA ILE A 15 -27.66 -23.62 -12.38
C ILE A 15 -27.29 -22.17 -12.03
N LYS A 16 -28.24 -21.22 -12.01
CA LYS A 16 -27.98 -19.86 -11.59
C LYS A 16 -27.65 -19.76 -10.11
N THR A 17 -28.33 -20.53 -9.27
CA THR A 17 -28.10 -20.56 -7.82
C THR A 17 -26.74 -21.18 -7.50
N ASP A 18 -26.40 -22.31 -8.11
CA ASP A 18 -25.10 -22.96 -7.93
C ASP A 18 -23.94 -22.11 -8.44
N PHE A 19 -24.10 -21.44 -9.56
CA PHE A 19 -23.12 -20.50 -10.10
C PHE A 19 -22.96 -19.28 -9.21
N TYR A 20 -24.04 -18.74 -8.65
CA TYR A 20 -23.99 -17.62 -7.71
C TYR A 20 -23.28 -18.00 -6.41
N LEU A 21 -23.60 -19.16 -5.84
CA LEU A 21 -22.92 -19.69 -4.64
C LEU A 21 -21.43 -19.95 -4.88
N TYR A 22 -21.09 -20.46 -6.04
CA TYR A 22 -19.69 -20.65 -6.46
C TYR A 22 -18.92 -19.32 -6.56
N LEU A 23 -19.52 -18.29 -7.18
CA LEU A 23 -18.91 -16.95 -7.26
C LEU A 23 -18.77 -16.32 -5.88
N GLN A 24 -19.75 -16.49 -5.01
CA GLN A 24 -19.69 -16.01 -3.62
C GLN A 24 -18.55 -16.69 -2.86
N ALA A 25 -18.42 -17.99 -2.96
CA ALA A 25 -17.32 -18.73 -2.33
C ALA A 25 -15.93 -18.32 -2.83
N ILE A 26 -15.78 -18.02 -4.13
CA ILE A 26 -14.53 -17.47 -4.68
C ILE A 26 -14.25 -16.08 -4.10
N MET A 27 -15.27 -15.23 -4.03
CA MET A 27 -15.15 -13.88 -3.50
C MET A 27 -14.74 -13.91 -2.02
N GLU A 28 -15.37 -14.75 -1.21
CA GLU A 28 -15.03 -14.97 0.20
C GLU A 28 -13.57 -15.43 0.38
N LYS A 29 -13.09 -16.37 -0.44
CA LYS A 29 -11.68 -16.79 -0.42
C LYS A 29 -10.71 -15.65 -0.75
N LYS A 30 -11.04 -14.78 -1.72
CA LYS A 30 -10.22 -13.61 -2.05
C LYS A 30 -10.17 -12.63 -0.89
N VAL A 31 -11.33 -12.35 -0.27
CA VAL A 31 -11.44 -11.47 0.90
C VAL A 31 -10.58 -12.02 2.04
N LEU A 32 -10.77 -13.26 2.44
CA LEU A 32 -10.00 -13.88 3.53
C LEU A 32 -8.49 -13.88 3.25
N LYS A 33 -8.08 -14.21 2.03
CA LYS A 33 -6.66 -14.19 1.65
C LYS A 33 -6.03 -12.80 1.80
N ALA A 34 -6.77 -11.74 1.49
CA ALA A 34 -6.28 -10.37 1.66
C ALA A 34 -6.30 -9.94 3.13
N LEU A 35 -7.34 -10.29 3.88
CA LEU A 35 -7.43 -9.98 5.31
C LEU A 35 -6.33 -10.69 6.12
N CYS A 36 -5.97 -11.94 5.80
CA CYS A 36 -4.83 -12.63 6.39
C CYS A 36 -3.48 -11.93 6.15
N LYS A 37 -3.35 -11.10 5.12
CA LYS A 37 -2.16 -10.27 4.88
C LYS A 37 -2.23 -8.92 5.58
N CYS A 38 -3.43 -8.49 5.97
CA CYS A 38 -3.63 -7.18 6.56
C CYS A 38 -3.04 -7.12 7.96
N VAL A 39 -2.26 -6.06 8.21
CA VAL A 39 -1.62 -5.84 9.52
C VAL A 39 -2.59 -5.86 10.69
N LEU A 40 -3.86 -5.48 10.49
CA LEU A 40 -4.89 -5.50 11.54
C LEU A 40 -5.15 -6.91 12.09
N PHE A 41 -5.08 -7.92 11.24
CA PHE A 41 -5.38 -9.32 11.59
C PHE A 41 -4.12 -10.16 11.83
N ASN A 42 -2.95 -9.51 11.94
CA ASN A 42 -1.69 -10.22 12.15
C ASN A 42 -1.73 -11.01 13.48
N GLY A 43 -1.39 -12.30 13.41
CA GLY A 43 -1.44 -13.23 14.54
C GLY A 43 -2.78 -13.93 14.74
N MET A 44 -3.78 -13.68 13.87
CA MET A 44 -5.07 -14.38 13.88
C MET A 44 -5.09 -15.49 12.84
N SER A 45 -5.78 -16.59 13.15
CA SER A 45 -6.05 -17.67 12.19
C SER A 45 -7.15 -17.26 11.20
N THR A 46 -7.25 -18.00 10.09
CA THR A 46 -8.30 -17.77 9.07
C THR A 46 -9.71 -17.94 9.67
N GLU A 47 -9.87 -18.91 10.56
CA GLU A 47 -11.12 -19.21 11.26
C GLU A 47 -11.52 -18.07 12.20
N GLU A 48 -10.58 -17.52 12.96
CA GLU A 48 -10.80 -16.36 13.82
C GLU A 48 -11.18 -15.11 13.02
N ILE A 49 -10.50 -14.85 11.89
CA ILE A 49 -10.84 -13.74 11.00
C ILE A 49 -12.25 -13.93 10.42
N THR A 50 -12.59 -15.15 9.98
CA THR A 50 -13.92 -15.45 9.44
C THR A 50 -15.02 -15.18 10.47
N ALA A 51 -14.89 -15.75 11.66
CA ALA A 51 -15.85 -15.55 12.75
C ALA A 51 -16.00 -14.07 13.15
N LEU A 52 -14.92 -13.27 12.97
CA LEU A 52 -14.91 -11.85 13.30
C LEU A 52 -15.60 -11.01 12.23
N ILE A 53 -15.44 -11.34 10.93
CA ILE A 53 -16.00 -10.54 9.85
C ILE A 53 -17.44 -10.88 9.51
N GLU A 54 -17.91 -12.11 9.79
CA GLU A 54 -19.30 -12.54 9.54
C GLU A 54 -20.36 -11.62 10.17
N PRO A 55 -20.27 -11.22 11.46
CA PRO A 55 -21.26 -10.38 12.10
C PRO A 55 -21.13 -8.88 11.81
N ILE A 56 -20.00 -8.43 11.22
CA ILE A 56 -19.79 -7.01 10.97
C ILE A 56 -20.33 -6.57 9.60
N GLY A 57 -20.88 -5.35 9.57
CA GLY A 57 -21.32 -4.74 8.31
C GLY A 57 -20.12 -4.25 7.49
N TYR A 58 -19.95 -4.83 6.30
CA TYR A 58 -18.99 -4.35 5.31
C TYR A 58 -19.59 -4.33 3.91
N LYS A 59 -18.91 -3.69 2.97
CA LYS A 59 -19.25 -3.68 1.53
C LYS A 59 -18.01 -3.98 0.72
N LEU A 60 -18.19 -4.71 -0.38
CA LEU A 60 -17.18 -4.82 -1.42
C LEU A 60 -17.44 -3.74 -2.45
N VAL A 61 -16.42 -2.93 -2.75
CA VAL A 61 -16.50 -1.81 -3.70
C VAL A 61 -15.45 -2.02 -4.78
N GLU A 62 -15.91 -2.00 -6.02
CA GLU A 62 -15.06 -2.17 -7.20
C GLU A 62 -14.72 -0.81 -7.80
N TYR A 63 -13.48 -0.69 -8.25
CA TYR A 63 -12.97 0.44 -9.01
C TYR A 63 -12.30 -0.06 -10.28
N SER A 64 -12.52 0.64 -11.38
CA SER A 64 -11.81 0.40 -12.62
C SER A 64 -10.40 0.97 -12.55
N LYS A 65 -9.52 0.55 -13.46
CA LYS A 65 -8.19 1.16 -13.58
C LYS A 65 -8.32 2.65 -13.90
N ARG A 66 -7.55 3.49 -13.20
CA ARG A 66 -7.53 4.97 -13.25
C ARG A 66 -8.75 5.66 -12.65
N ASP A 67 -9.56 4.95 -11.88
CA ASP A 67 -10.58 5.59 -11.08
C ASP A 67 -9.96 6.39 -9.93
N ILE A 68 -10.58 7.51 -9.59
CA ILE A 68 -10.19 8.31 -8.43
C ILE A 68 -10.85 7.69 -7.19
N TYR A 69 -10.02 7.14 -6.29
CA TYR A 69 -10.49 6.64 -5.01
C TYR A 69 -10.80 7.82 -4.05
N LEU A 70 -9.91 8.81 -3.98
CA LEU A 70 -10.02 9.99 -3.12
C LEU A 70 -9.18 11.15 -3.67
N LEU A 71 -9.69 12.38 -3.60
CA LEU A 71 -8.92 13.58 -3.93
C LEU A 71 -8.29 14.21 -2.69
N ALA A 72 -7.15 14.87 -2.88
CA ALA A 72 -6.53 15.69 -1.84
C ALA A 72 -7.52 16.75 -1.31
N GLY A 73 -7.51 16.99 -0.01
CA GLY A 73 -8.46 17.87 0.69
C GLY A 73 -9.79 17.20 1.06
N MET A 74 -10.13 16.06 0.46
CA MET A 74 -11.35 15.34 0.85
C MET A 74 -11.15 14.53 2.14
N PRO A 75 -12.17 14.38 2.98
CA PRO A 75 -12.05 13.64 4.23
C PRO A 75 -12.00 12.12 4.00
N CYS A 76 -11.17 11.42 4.76
CA CYS A 76 -11.19 9.97 4.89
C CYS A 76 -12.48 9.55 5.61
N LYS A 77 -13.41 8.91 4.88
CA LYS A 77 -14.75 8.56 5.39
C LYS A 77 -14.90 7.12 5.83
N TYR A 78 -14.04 6.24 5.37
CA TYR A 78 -14.17 4.79 5.55
C TYR A 78 -12.88 4.17 6.07
N ALA A 79 -13.02 3.01 6.68
CA ALA A 79 -11.92 2.12 6.99
C ALA A 79 -11.87 1.04 5.91
N ASP A 80 -10.99 1.23 4.94
CA ASP A 80 -10.92 0.43 3.74
C ASP A 80 -9.66 -0.42 3.70
N ILE A 81 -9.79 -1.67 3.24
CA ILE A 81 -8.69 -2.62 3.03
C ILE A 81 -8.72 -3.06 1.57
N ILE A 82 -7.57 -3.08 0.92
CA ILE A 82 -7.45 -3.53 -0.48
C ILE A 82 -7.50 -5.06 -0.50
N ILE A 83 -8.48 -5.60 -1.24
CA ILE A 83 -8.60 -7.05 -1.45
C ILE A 83 -7.81 -7.47 -2.68
N GLU A 84 -7.95 -6.76 -3.77
CA GLU A 84 -7.26 -7.02 -5.04
C GLU A 84 -6.95 -5.69 -5.72
N GLY A 85 -5.87 -5.65 -6.48
CA GLY A 85 -5.47 -4.45 -7.22
C GLY A 85 -4.41 -3.62 -6.52
N GLU A 86 -4.24 -2.39 -6.99
CA GLU A 86 -3.19 -1.48 -6.57
C GLU A 86 -3.70 -0.03 -6.58
N LEU A 87 -3.40 0.70 -5.51
CA LEU A 87 -3.66 2.13 -5.38
C LEU A 87 -2.35 2.91 -5.34
N VAL A 88 -2.35 4.09 -5.95
CA VAL A 88 -1.22 5.02 -5.97
C VAL A 88 -1.64 6.34 -5.34
N ALA A 89 -0.92 6.74 -4.30
CA ALA A 89 -1.09 8.03 -3.65
C ALA A 89 -0.11 9.05 -4.24
N ARG A 90 -0.64 10.20 -4.68
CA ARG A 90 0.13 11.29 -5.29
C ARG A 90 -0.13 12.62 -4.62
N MET A 91 0.93 13.40 -4.44
CA MET A 91 0.87 14.83 -4.17
C MET A 91 1.00 15.61 -5.46
N VAL A 92 0.17 16.65 -5.61
CA VAL A 92 0.26 17.59 -6.72
C VAL A 92 0.60 18.96 -6.15
N SER A 93 1.69 19.57 -6.64
CA SER A 93 2.08 20.93 -6.27
C SER A 93 1.21 21.97 -6.99
N LEU A 94 1.24 23.22 -6.51
CA LEU A 94 0.57 24.36 -7.17
C LEU A 94 1.04 24.57 -8.63
N SER A 95 2.27 24.15 -8.96
CA SER A 95 2.81 24.19 -10.33
C SER A 95 2.37 23.02 -11.20
N GLY A 96 1.49 22.13 -10.71
CA GLY A 96 1.02 20.94 -11.43
C GLY A 96 2.00 19.76 -11.42
N LYS A 97 3.15 19.88 -10.75
CA LYS A 97 4.09 18.75 -10.60
C LYS A 97 3.49 17.69 -9.70
N SER A 98 3.37 16.47 -10.20
CA SER A 98 2.86 15.31 -9.44
C SER A 98 4.03 14.46 -8.95
N VAL A 99 3.97 14.05 -7.68
CA VAL A 99 4.95 13.15 -7.06
C VAL A 99 4.21 11.97 -6.44
N GLU A 100 4.63 10.78 -6.79
CA GLU A 100 4.16 9.55 -6.15
C GLU A 100 4.71 9.47 -4.72
N VAL A 101 3.80 9.39 -3.75
CA VAL A 101 4.13 9.34 -2.32
C VAL A 101 4.23 7.91 -1.83
N SER A 102 3.26 7.07 -2.22
CA SER A 102 3.20 5.65 -1.84
C SER A 102 2.36 4.83 -2.81
N ARG A 103 2.60 3.52 -2.79
CA ARG A 103 1.76 2.50 -3.42
C ARG A 103 1.21 1.59 -2.36
N LEU A 104 -0.04 1.16 -2.55
CA LEU A 104 -0.78 0.30 -1.64
C LEU A 104 -1.24 -0.92 -2.41
N TYR A 105 -1.15 -2.08 -1.77
CA TYR A 105 -1.38 -3.39 -2.37
C TYR A 105 -2.43 -4.20 -1.58
N SER A 106 -2.76 -5.38 -2.10
CA SER A 106 -3.67 -6.32 -1.41
C SER A 106 -3.21 -6.61 0.02
N GLY A 107 -4.11 -6.38 0.98
CA GLY A 107 -3.88 -6.49 2.42
C GLY A 107 -3.58 -5.16 3.10
N ASP A 108 -3.27 -4.09 2.36
CA ASP A 108 -3.02 -2.78 2.98
C ASP A 108 -4.34 -2.12 3.43
N ILE A 109 -4.30 -1.54 4.63
CA ILE A 109 -5.33 -0.61 5.11
C ILE A 109 -5.05 0.78 4.56
N ILE A 110 -6.08 1.42 3.99
CA ILE A 110 -5.93 2.72 3.36
C ILE A 110 -6.00 3.81 4.41
N SER A 111 -4.95 4.64 4.48
CA SER A 111 -4.90 5.87 5.29
C SER A 111 -5.29 5.69 6.78
N PRO A 112 -4.78 4.69 7.52
CA PRO A 112 -5.23 4.38 8.87
C PRO A 112 -5.06 5.55 9.85
N ALA A 113 -4.08 6.43 9.64
CA ALA A 113 -3.85 7.60 10.48
C ALA A 113 -4.96 8.65 10.39
N PHE A 114 -5.76 8.67 9.31
CA PHE A 114 -6.81 9.67 9.09
C PHE A 114 -8.20 9.20 9.49
N ILE A 115 -8.41 7.91 9.74
CA ILE A 115 -9.74 7.34 10.05
C ILE A 115 -10.33 7.98 11.33
N PHE A 116 -9.50 8.16 12.35
CA PHE A 116 -9.90 8.71 13.66
C PHE A 116 -9.28 10.08 13.96
N ALA A 117 -8.56 10.68 13.02
CA ALA A 117 -8.00 12.02 13.20
C ALA A 117 -9.10 13.07 13.34
N ASN A 118 -8.84 14.16 14.07
CA ASN A 118 -9.72 15.32 14.12
C ASN A 118 -9.83 15.98 12.74
N ASP A 119 -8.70 16.25 12.10
CA ASP A 119 -8.64 16.60 10.69
C ASP A 119 -8.46 15.31 9.87
N LYS A 120 -9.52 14.97 9.14
CA LYS A 120 -9.58 13.80 8.26
C LYS A 120 -9.19 14.12 6.82
N SER A 121 -8.83 15.37 6.53
CA SER A 121 -8.50 15.83 5.18
C SER A 121 -7.25 15.13 4.67
N MET A 122 -7.37 14.44 3.54
CA MET A 122 -6.25 13.72 2.94
C MET A 122 -5.26 14.68 2.28
N PRO A 123 -3.96 14.59 2.58
CA PRO A 123 -2.95 15.44 1.95
C PRO A 123 -2.59 15.00 0.53
N VAL A 124 -3.10 13.86 0.08
CA VAL A 124 -2.79 13.21 -1.20
C VAL A 124 -4.05 12.84 -1.94
N SER A 125 -3.98 12.83 -3.27
CA SER A 125 -4.98 12.15 -4.09
C SER A 125 -4.57 10.69 -4.26
N VAL A 126 -5.57 9.80 -4.26
CA VAL A 126 -5.37 8.35 -4.41
C VAL A 126 -6.16 7.88 -5.61
N GLU A 127 -5.52 7.17 -6.52
CA GLU A 127 -6.11 6.60 -7.73
C GLU A 127 -5.75 5.12 -7.87
N THR A 128 -6.52 4.39 -8.64
CA THR A 128 -6.28 2.96 -8.94
C THR A 128 -5.32 2.82 -10.11
N ASP A 129 -4.27 2.01 -9.95
CA ASP A 129 -3.35 1.66 -11.04
C ASP A 129 -3.74 0.37 -11.78
N SER A 130 -4.64 -0.40 -11.22
CA SER A 130 -5.29 -1.58 -11.81
C SER A 130 -6.77 -1.63 -11.41
N ALA A 131 -7.55 -2.57 -11.97
CA ALA A 131 -8.86 -2.90 -11.43
C ALA A 131 -8.71 -3.31 -9.96
N THR A 132 -9.47 -2.70 -9.07
CA THR A 132 -9.27 -2.80 -7.62
C THR A 132 -10.56 -3.15 -6.91
N LEU A 133 -10.50 -4.12 -6.01
CA LEU A 133 -11.57 -4.52 -5.10
C LEU A 133 -11.21 -4.09 -3.68
N ILE A 134 -12.12 -3.41 -3.00
CA ILE A 134 -11.93 -2.85 -1.67
C ILE A 134 -12.96 -3.45 -0.70
N PHE A 135 -12.48 -3.92 0.46
CA PHE A 135 -13.30 -4.24 1.62
C PHE A 135 -13.50 -2.96 2.43
N ARG A 136 -14.72 -2.45 2.41
CA ARG A 136 -15.12 -1.19 3.02
C ARG A 136 -15.93 -1.39 4.27
N MET A 137 -15.49 -0.82 5.38
CA MET A 137 -16.26 -0.75 6.61
C MET A 137 -16.39 0.70 7.11
N GLN A 138 -17.39 0.92 7.96
CA GLN A 138 -17.54 2.21 8.65
C GLN A 138 -16.43 2.38 9.72
N PRO A 139 -15.99 3.61 10.01
CA PRO A 139 -15.09 3.85 11.12
C PRO A 139 -15.63 3.34 12.47
N SER A 140 -16.95 3.37 12.67
CA SER A 140 -17.61 2.78 13.85
C SER A 140 -17.42 1.27 13.95
N THR A 141 -17.44 0.56 12.82
CA THR A 141 -17.16 -0.88 12.77
C THR A 141 -15.71 -1.17 13.15
N LEU A 142 -14.74 -0.43 12.58
CA LEU A 142 -13.34 -0.57 12.96
C LEU A 142 -13.13 -0.22 14.45
N LYS A 143 -13.82 0.82 14.96
CA LYS A 143 -13.78 1.17 16.39
C LYS A 143 -14.30 0.02 17.25
N TYR A 144 -15.42 -0.59 16.88
CA TYR A 144 -15.95 -1.77 17.59
C TYR A 144 -14.93 -2.91 17.63
N LEU A 145 -14.23 -3.19 16.52
CA LEU A 145 -13.19 -4.22 16.50
C LEU A 145 -12.01 -3.86 17.41
N ILE A 146 -11.57 -2.61 17.41
CA ILE A 146 -10.49 -2.11 18.29
C ILE A 146 -10.89 -2.20 19.77
N ASP A 147 -12.13 -1.87 20.11
CA ASP A 147 -12.61 -1.85 21.49
C ASP A 147 -12.74 -3.29 22.06
N ASN A 148 -13.17 -4.25 21.24
CA ASN A 148 -13.54 -5.58 21.70
C ASN A 148 -12.47 -6.67 21.47
N TYR A 149 -11.47 -6.43 20.59
CA TYR A 149 -10.45 -7.42 20.25
C TYR A 149 -9.05 -6.87 20.49
N GLU A 150 -8.38 -7.37 21.54
CA GLU A 150 -7.06 -6.89 21.95
C GLU A 150 -6.01 -7.02 20.84
N VAL A 151 -6.02 -8.13 20.10
CA VAL A 151 -5.09 -8.35 18.98
C VAL A 151 -5.23 -7.25 17.92
N ILE A 152 -6.48 -6.92 17.54
CA ILE A 152 -6.75 -5.86 16.55
C ILE A 152 -6.32 -4.49 17.09
N ARG A 153 -6.65 -4.18 18.34
CA ARG A 153 -6.25 -2.94 19.00
C ARG A 153 -4.74 -2.78 18.99
N MET A 154 -4.00 -3.79 19.42
CA MET A 154 -2.54 -3.73 19.44
C MET A 154 -1.92 -3.66 18.05
N ASN A 155 -2.48 -4.37 17.06
CA ASN A 155 -2.04 -4.30 15.69
C ASN A 155 -2.30 -2.93 15.07
N PHE A 156 -3.45 -2.31 15.35
CA PHE A 156 -3.77 -0.96 14.90
C PHE A 156 -2.81 0.08 15.51
N ILE A 157 -2.59 0.03 16.84
CA ILE A 157 -1.62 0.90 17.53
C ILE A 157 -0.23 0.73 16.93
N ARG A 158 0.23 -0.52 16.75
CA ARG A 158 1.54 -0.81 16.14
C ARG A 158 1.65 -0.26 14.72
N SER A 159 0.58 -0.37 13.93
CA SER A 159 0.53 0.21 12.58
C SER A 159 0.72 1.72 12.60
N LEU A 160 -0.01 2.44 13.46
CA LEU A 160 0.15 3.90 13.63
C LEU A 160 1.53 4.27 14.14
N SER A 161 2.07 3.55 15.13
CA SER A 161 3.41 3.77 15.65
C SER A 161 4.48 3.57 14.56
N ASN A 162 4.34 2.56 13.70
CA ASN A 162 5.26 2.33 12.59
C ASN A 162 5.19 3.46 11.53
N ILE A 163 3.99 3.99 11.28
CA ILE A 163 3.82 5.16 10.41
C ILE A 163 4.53 6.38 11.00
N ASP A 164 4.36 6.65 12.29
CA ASP A 164 5.03 7.76 12.97
C ASP A 164 6.56 7.65 12.92
N VAL A 165 7.11 6.47 13.24
CA VAL A 165 8.54 6.19 13.13
C VAL A 165 9.05 6.40 11.71
N PHE A 166 8.30 5.91 10.70
CA PHE A 166 8.65 6.12 9.29
C PHE A 166 8.67 7.61 8.92
N LEU A 167 7.62 8.35 9.28
CA LEU A 167 7.51 9.77 8.99
C LEU A 167 8.61 10.58 9.67
N THR A 168 8.92 10.30 10.94
CA THR A 168 10.01 10.93 11.69
C THR A 168 11.36 10.69 11.03
N LYS A 169 11.68 9.45 10.64
CA LYS A 169 12.89 9.11 9.89
C LYS A 169 12.96 9.85 8.55
N LYS A 170 11.83 9.89 7.82
CA LYS A 170 11.74 10.59 6.53
C LYS A 170 11.93 12.11 6.70
N MET A 171 11.31 12.69 7.71
CA MET A 171 11.49 14.12 8.03
C MET A 171 12.94 14.44 8.36
N ARG A 172 13.61 13.64 9.22
CA ARG A 172 15.03 13.80 9.53
C ARG A 172 15.89 13.74 8.27
N LEU A 173 15.66 12.74 7.42
CA LEU A 173 16.38 12.58 6.16
C LEU A 173 16.21 13.80 5.23
N LEU A 174 14.98 14.27 5.07
CA LEU A 174 14.68 15.38 4.16
C LEU A 174 15.19 16.73 4.68
N SER A 175 15.11 16.97 6.00
CA SER A 175 15.40 18.29 6.59
C SER A 175 16.85 18.47 7.02
N LEU A 176 17.51 17.41 7.50
CA LEU A 176 18.84 17.55 8.14
C LEU A 176 19.98 17.01 7.28
N PHE A 177 19.72 16.09 6.36
CA PHE A 177 20.77 15.47 5.58
C PHE A 177 21.19 16.36 4.39
N THR A 178 22.49 16.49 4.18
CA THR A 178 23.08 17.05 2.98
C THR A 178 22.75 16.19 1.74
N VAL A 179 22.99 16.71 0.54
CA VAL A 179 22.78 15.94 -0.69
C VAL A 179 23.61 14.65 -0.68
N ARG A 180 24.87 14.72 -0.23
CA ARG A 180 25.76 13.55 -0.15
C ARG A 180 25.20 12.50 0.81
N GLU A 181 24.81 12.90 2.01
CA GLU A 181 24.24 11.99 3.01
C GLU A 181 22.92 11.35 2.51
N LYS A 182 22.06 12.10 1.81
CA LYS A 182 20.83 11.57 1.19
C LYS A 182 21.14 10.50 0.15
N VAL A 183 22.12 10.74 -0.71
CA VAL A 183 22.53 9.81 -1.78
C VAL A 183 23.18 8.57 -1.17
N SER A 184 24.08 8.74 -0.21
CA SER A 184 24.72 7.64 0.51
C SER A 184 23.71 6.79 1.26
N TYR A 185 22.77 7.42 1.97
CA TYR A 185 21.66 6.73 2.64
C TYR A 185 20.84 5.89 1.66
N PHE A 186 20.48 6.46 0.50
CA PHE A 186 19.73 5.74 -0.52
C PHE A 186 20.47 4.50 -1.03
N ILE A 187 21.76 4.62 -1.33
CA ILE A 187 22.57 3.52 -1.83
C ILE A 187 22.69 2.43 -0.78
N LEU A 188 22.99 2.78 0.48
CA LEU A 188 23.11 1.82 1.58
C LEU A 188 21.77 1.14 1.91
N GLU A 189 20.65 1.87 1.87
CA GLU A 189 19.32 1.30 2.06
C GLU A 189 18.97 0.30 0.95
N ALA A 190 19.27 0.64 -0.31
CA ALA A 190 19.05 -0.25 -1.45
C ALA A 190 19.92 -1.52 -1.37
N ALA A 191 21.19 -1.38 -0.95
CA ALA A 191 22.08 -2.51 -0.69
C ALA A 191 21.52 -3.44 0.39
N GLY A 192 21.03 -2.88 1.49
CA GLY A 192 20.40 -3.66 2.56
C GLY A 192 19.16 -4.40 2.10
N LYS A 193 18.29 -3.76 1.29
CA LYS A 193 17.09 -4.40 0.72
C LYS A 193 17.40 -5.51 -0.27
N GLN A 194 18.44 -5.34 -1.10
CA GLN A 194 18.87 -6.32 -2.08
C GLN A 194 19.86 -7.34 -1.52
N GLN A 195 20.30 -7.16 -0.26
CA GLN A 195 21.33 -7.97 0.40
C GLN A 195 22.58 -8.14 -0.48
N SER A 196 22.99 -7.06 -1.15
CA SER A 196 24.09 -7.04 -2.13
C SER A 196 24.75 -5.68 -2.18
N ASP A 197 26.07 -5.65 -2.36
CA ASP A 197 26.81 -4.42 -2.68
C ASP A 197 26.69 -4.04 -4.17
N VAL A 198 26.14 -4.91 -5.01
CA VAL A 198 25.77 -4.63 -6.42
C VAL A 198 24.26 -4.35 -6.48
N ILE A 199 23.91 -3.08 -6.61
CA ILE A 199 22.54 -2.59 -6.49
C ILE A 199 22.00 -2.31 -7.88
N ARG A 200 20.88 -2.91 -8.26
CA ARG A 200 20.14 -2.57 -9.47
C ARG A 200 19.02 -1.58 -9.15
N LEU A 201 19.04 -0.42 -9.80
CA LEU A 201 18.01 0.59 -9.60
C LEU A 201 16.78 0.28 -10.44
N ASP A 202 15.63 0.24 -9.80
CA ASP A 202 14.29 0.15 -10.40
C ASP A 202 13.77 1.51 -10.86
N LYS A 203 14.17 2.59 -10.16
CA LYS A 203 13.76 3.97 -10.41
C LYS A 203 14.74 4.72 -11.31
N SER A 204 14.23 5.69 -12.06
CA SER A 204 15.05 6.64 -12.80
C SER A 204 15.80 7.60 -11.86
N ARG A 205 16.87 8.22 -12.35
CA ARG A 205 17.61 9.27 -11.60
C ARG A 205 16.72 10.45 -11.21
N GLN A 206 15.72 10.77 -12.05
CA GLN A 206 14.76 11.82 -11.79
C GLN A 206 13.87 11.45 -10.60
N GLU A 207 13.27 10.25 -10.60
CA GLU A 207 12.42 9.76 -9.51
C GLU A 207 13.17 9.65 -8.18
N ILE A 208 14.44 9.21 -8.23
CA ILE A 208 15.30 9.15 -7.04
C ILE A 208 15.52 10.56 -6.48
N ALA A 209 15.92 11.53 -7.32
CA ALA A 209 16.14 12.91 -6.89
C ALA A 209 14.87 13.52 -6.27
N GLU A 210 13.71 13.31 -6.90
CA GLU A 210 12.41 13.77 -6.42
C GLU A 210 12.04 13.15 -5.06
N SER A 211 12.34 11.88 -4.84
CA SER A 211 12.05 11.20 -3.56
C SER A 211 12.83 11.77 -2.36
N PHE A 212 13.94 12.47 -2.63
CA PHE A 212 14.78 13.15 -1.63
C PHE A 212 14.63 14.68 -1.65
N GLY A 213 13.73 15.22 -2.48
CA GLY A 213 13.51 16.66 -2.59
C GLY A 213 14.73 17.42 -3.12
N ILE A 214 15.58 16.78 -3.95
CA ILE A 214 16.77 17.38 -4.56
C ILE A 214 16.63 17.46 -6.09
N GLN A 215 17.45 18.31 -6.72
CA GLN A 215 17.48 18.38 -8.17
C GLN A 215 18.25 17.19 -8.75
N LYS A 216 17.84 16.70 -9.93
CA LYS A 216 18.53 15.61 -10.64
C LYS A 216 20.01 15.92 -10.87
N PHE A 217 20.33 17.18 -11.20
CA PHE A 217 21.71 17.62 -11.39
C PHE A 217 22.54 17.44 -10.10
N SER A 218 21.99 17.80 -8.94
CA SER A 218 22.66 17.61 -7.64
C SER A 218 22.89 16.13 -7.32
N LEU A 219 21.92 15.25 -7.65
CA LEU A 219 22.12 13.81 -7.53
C LEU A 219 23.26 13.31 -8.42
N LEU A 220 23.26 13.68 -9.71
CA LEU A 220 24.28 13.23 -10.66
C LEU A 220 25.68 13.70 -10.26
N ARG A 221 25.80 14.96 -9.83
CA ARG A 221 27.06 15.51 -9.31
C ARG A 221 27.56 14.73 -8.10
N CYS A 222 26.68 14.46 -7.14
CA CYS A 222 27.04 13.68 -5.96
C CYS A 222 27.46 12.24 -6.31
N LEU A 223 26.80 11.58 -7.24
CA LEU A 223 27.21 10.27 -7.74
C LEU A 223 28.61 10.29 -8.36
N SER A 224 28.94 11.35 -9.16
CA SER A 224 30.28 11.52 -9.71
C SER A 224 31.33 11.70 -8.61
N GLU A 225 31.05 12.57 -7.63
CA GLU A 225 31.95 12.79 -6.47
C GLU A 225 32.21 11.50 -5.68
N LEU A 226 31.19 10.63 -5.52
CA LEU A 226 31.36 9.32 -4.88
C LEU A 226 32.18 8.33 -5.72
N VAL A 227 32.06 8.38 -7.05
CA VAL A 227 32.89 7.58 -7.98
C VAL A 227 34.35 8.05 -7.91
N ASP A 228 34.60 9.38 -7.99
CA ASP A 228 35.94 9.97 -7.92
C ASP A 228 36.63 9.66 -6.58
N ALA A 229 35.87 9.60 -5.48
CA ALA A 229 36.36 9.19 -4.17
C ALA A 229 36.64 7.67 -4.07
N GLY A 230 36.26 6.88 -5.08
CA GLY A 230 36.37 5.42 -5.04
C GLY A 230 35.42 4.75 -4.07
N ALA A 231 34.31 5.42 -3.69
CA ALA A 231 33.28 4.86 -2.83
C ALA A 231 32.38 3.89 -3.57
N ILE A 232 32.03 4.24 -4.82
CA ILE A 232 31.10 3.47 -5.68
C ILE A 232 31.59 3.39 -7.12
N LYS A 233 31.04 2.43 -7.86
CA LYS A 233 31.10 2.37 -9.33
C LYS A 233 29.67 2.45 -9.87
N VAL A 234 29.47 3.20 -10.98
CA VAL A 234 28.15 3.38 -11.61
C VAL A 234 28.19 2.91 -13.06
N GLU A 235 27.37 1.94 -13.40
CA GLU A 235 27.24 1.40 -14.76
C GLU A 235 25.74 1.35 -15.15
N GLY A 236 25.29 2.34 -15.92
CA GLY A 236 23.88 2.46 -16.31
C GLY A 236 22.95 2.52 -15.09
N LYS A 237 22.10 1.51 -14.90
CA LYS A 237 21.21 1.36 -13.74
C LYS A 237 21.82 0.60 -12.58
N THR A 238 23.07 0.17 -12.66
CA THR A 238 23.74 -0.58 -11.61
C THR A 238 24.70 0.33 -10.85
N ILE A 239 24.69 0.23 -9.51
CA ILE A 239 25.64 0.87 -8.61
C ILE A 239 26.31 -0.24 -7.80
N THR A 240 27.65 -0.26 -7.79
CA THR A 240 28.44 -1.17 -6.97
C THR A 240 29.11 -0.38 -5.86
N ILE A 241 28.93 -0.78 -4.61
CA ILE A 241 29.65 -0.21 -3.46
C ILE A 241 31.04 -0.81 -3.44
N LEU A 242 32.06 0.06 -3.46
CA LEU A 242 33.47 -0.34 -3.38
C LEU A 242 34.03 -0.13 -1.96
N ASP A 243 33.66 1.00 -1.33
CA ASP A 243 34.16 1.35 0.00
C ASP A 243 33.08 2.14 0.77
N ARG A 244 32.49 1.51 1.77
CA ARG A 244 31.44 2.11 2.60
C ARG A 244 31.95 3.25 3.50
N SER A 245 33.23 3.27 3.84
CA SER A 245 33.84 4.29 4.71
C SER A 245 33.96 5.65 4.04
N LYS A 246 33.86 5.69 2.72
CA LYS A 246 33.97 6.90 1.88
C LYS A 246 32.60 7.48 1.48
N MET A 247 31.52 6.93 1.97
CA MET A 247 30.15 7.33 1.61
C MET A 247 29.61 8.48 2.46
#